data_3d8064b17911ef072f03197617aa59be
#
_entry.id   3d8064b17911ef072f03197617aa59be
#
_cell.length_a   1.000
_cell.length_b   1.000
_cell.length_c   1.000
_cell.angle_alpha   90.00
_cell.angle_beta   90.00
_cell.angle_gamma   90.00
#
_symmetry.space_group_name_H-M   'P 1'
#
loop_
_entity.id
_entity.type
_entity.pdbx_description
1 polymer ?
#
loop_
_entity_poly.entity_id
_entity_poly.type
_entity_poly.pdbx_seq_one_letter_code
_entity_poly.pdbx_strand_id
1 'polypeptide(L)'
;MDINEIKQVPIVDFLYILGIEPVKHKASGLWYHAPYRNDRNPSLRVSTDKNVWYDYGVTRGGDIFNLAGEFINSNEFVAQAKFISETLGGSFPTSFPHYQRIAEKAVKVKGNPFSDIVEKPLSHPALRQYLRERGISADVASRFCCQVEYRYNGKQFFAVGFKNNSDGYEIRNRFFKGCVSPKDITLIGRNSNVCHLYEGFMDFLSAVMLGIGRGEDHIVLNSVANMQKVHHLLDGYAQVYCHLDNDEAGENACVELQKRYGDKVIDHSHLYTGYKDLNEYLMSHKTRK
;
A
#
# COMPACT_ATOMS: atom_id res chain seq x y z
N MET A 1 1.85 -34.31 6.19
CA MET A 1 1.33 -32.92 6.30
C MET A 1 0.67 -32.58 4.99
N ASP A 2 -0.57 -32.11 5.02
CA ASP A 2 -1.25 -31.69 3.79
C ASP A 2 -0.94 -30.23 3.44
N ILE A 3 -1.33 -29.80 2.23
CA ILE A 3 -1.06 -28.43 1.72
C ILE A 3 -1.75 -27.36 2.57
N ASN A 4 -2.93 -27.65 3.10
CA ASN A 4 -3.69 -26.69 3.91
C ASN A 4 -3.05 -26.53 5.28
N GLU A 5 -2.53 -27.60 5.87
CA GLU A 5 -1.75 -27.56 7.10
C GLU A 5 -0.49 -26.72 6.90
N ILE A 6 0.26 -26.94 5.82
CA ILE A 6 1.47 -26.15 5.51
C ILE A 6 1.16 -24.65 5.41
N LYS A 7 0.07 -24.27 4.76
CA LYS A 7 -0.37 -22.87 4.64
C LYS A 7 -0.68 -22.20 5.99
N GLN A 8 -1.07 -22.99 7.00
CA GLN A 8 -1.35 -22.49 8.34
C GLN A 8 -0.08 -22.25 9.18
N VAL A 9 1.07 -22.77 8.74
CA VAL A 9 2.34 -22.59 9.48
C VAL A 9 2.74 -21.11 9.43
N PRO A 10 2.92 -20.45 10.59
CA PRO A 10 3.43 -19.08 10.59
C PRO A 10 4.87 -19.03 10.07
N ILE A 11 5.13 -18.15 9.10
CA ILE A 11 6.47 -17.96 8.53
C ILE A 11 7.51 -17.66 9.62
N VAL A 12 7.11 -16.96 10.68
CA VAL A 12 7.99 -16.63 11.80
C VAL A 12 8.47 -17.87 12.57
N ASP A 13 7.60 -18.88 12.74
CA ASP A 13 7.97 -20.13 13.40
C ASP A 13 8.81 -21.02 12.47
N PHE A 14 8.51 -21.03 11.18
CA PHE A 14 9.33 -21.71 10.18
C PHE A 14 10.77 -21.16 10.17
N LEU A 15 10.93 -19.83 10.15
CA LEU A 15 12.25 -19.19 10.22
C LEU A 15 12.95 -19.48 11.56
N TYR A 16 12.21 -19.46 12.67
CA TYR A 16 12.76 -19.76 13.99
C TYR A 16 13.30 -21.20 14.09
N ILE A 17 12.57 -22.18 13.53
CA ILE A 17 13.02 -23.58 13.46
C ILE A 17 14.30 -23.71 12.64
N LEU A 18 14.46 -22.91 11.61
CA LEU A 18 15.70 -22.80 10.83
C LEU A 18 16.82 -22.02 11.55
N GLY A 19 16.61 -21.58 12.80
CA GLY A 19 17.58 -20.81 13.57
C GLY A 19 17.71 -19.34 13.16
N ILE A 20 16.73 -18.79 12.42
CA ILE A 20 16.74 -17.45 11.89
C ILE A 20 15.85 -16.55 12.74
N GLU A 21 16.44 -15.56 13.39
CA GLU A 21 15.73 -14.63 14.27
C GLU A 21 15.59 -13.23 13.62
N PRO A 22 14.50 -12.50 13.97
CA PRO A 22 14.32 -11.15 13.47
C PRO A 22 15.30 -10.17 14.12
N VAL A 23 15.90 -9.29 13.30
CA VAL A 23 16.82 -8.24 13.77
C VAL A 23 16.11 -6.94 14.12
N LYS A 24 14.88 -6.72 13.62
CA LYS A 24 14.07 -5.53 13.92
C LYS A 24 12.59 -5.90 14.02
N HIS A 25 11.91 -5.27 14.98
CA HIS A 25 10.47 -5.30 15.13
C HIS A 25 9.90 -3.92 14.79
N LYS A 26 9.01 -3.86 13.79
CA LYS A 26 8.30 -2.63 13.41
C LYS A 26 6.79 -2.91 13.40
N ALA A 27 5.98 -1.86 13.44
CA ALA A 27 4.52 -1.99 13.30
C ALA A 27 4.10 -2.69 11.98
N SER A 28 4.94 -2.60 10.94
CA SER A 28 4.72 -3.24 9.65
C SER A 28 5.09 -4.72 9.60
N GLY A 29 5.66 -5.30 10.65
CA GLY A 29 6.10 -6.69 10.73
C GLY A 29 7.54 -6.88 11.24
N LEU A 30 8.02 -8.10 11.15
CA LEU A 30 9.36 -8.50 11.55
C LEU A 30 10.34 -8.38 10.39
N TRP A 31 11.55 -7.92 10.68
CA TRP A 31 12.58 -7.73 9.67
C TRP A 31 13.77 -8.64 9.96
N TYR A 32 14.23 -9.29 8.92
CA TYR A 32 15.32 -10.27 8.94
C TYR A 32 16.41 -9.88 7.91
N HIS A 33 17.62 -10.36 8.09
CA HIS A 33 18.52 -10.54 6.95
C HIS A 33 17.97 -11.68 6.10
N ALA A 34 17.93 -11.51 4.77
CA ALA A 34 17.47 -12.56 3.87
C ALA A 34 18.43 -13.76 3.92
N PRO A 35 18.01 -14.93 4.44
CA PRO A 35 18.93 -16.02 4.77
C PRO A 35 19.41 -16.83 3.56
N TYR A 36 18.76 -16.66 2.43
CA TYR A 36 19.06 -17.37 1.18
C TYR A 36 20.05 -16.62 0.28
N ARG A 37 20.57 -15.46 0.73
CA ARG A 37 21.55 -14.64 0.02
C ARG A 37 22.43 -13.85 0.99
N ASN A 38 23.52 -13.26 0.46
CA ASN A 38 24.34 -12.36 1.27
C ASN A 38 23.65 -11.00 1.46
N ASP A 39 22.91 -10.85 2.58
CA ASP A 39 22.17 -9.64 2.93
C ASP A 39 22.87 -8.86 4.05
N ARG A 40 23.45 -7.71 3.73
CA ARG A 40 24.17 -6.86 4.70
C ARG A 40 23.22 -5.95 5.50
N ASN A 41 22.04 -5.66 4.96
CA ASN A 41 21.03 -4.83 5.60
C ASN A 41 19.72 -5.60 5.66
N PRO A 42 19.03 -5.68 6.83
CA PRO A 42 17.77 -6.40 6.94
C PRO A 42 16.76 -5.91 5.91
N SER A 43 16.46 -6.74 4.93
CA SER A 43 15.55 -6.42 3.81
C SER A 43 14.38 -7.38 3.67
N LEU A 44 14.44 -8.56 4.29
CA LEU A 44 13.34 -9.51 4.34
C LEU A 44 12.36 -9.09 5.44
N ARG A 45 11.14 -8.74 5.04
CA ARG A 45 10.05 -8.41 5.95
C ARG A 45 9.02 -9.54 5.99
N VAL A 46 8.60 -9.95 7.18
CA VAL A 46 7.49 -10.88 7.40
C VAL A 46 6.33 -10.15 8.05
N SER A 47 5.16 -10.22 7.41
CA SER A 47 3.88 -9.73 7.95
C SER A 47 3.23 -10.86 8.74
N THR A 48 3.11 -10.69 10.06
CA THR A 48 2.59 -11.73 10.97
C THR A 48 1.07 -11.87 10.91
N ASP A 49 0.37 -10.79 10.55
CA ASP A 49 -1.09 -10.74 10.41
C ASP A 49 -1.58 -11.37 9.10
N LYS A 50 -0.77 -11.29 8.04
CA LYS A 50 -1.10 -11.83 6.71
C LYS A 50 -0.38 -13.16 6.43
N ASN A 51 0.58 -13.53 7.25
CA ASN A 51 1.47 -14.70 7.04
C ASN A 51 2.14 -14.72 5.66
N VAL A 52 2.67 -13.56 5.24
CA VAL A 52 3.39 -13.37 3.99
C VAL A 52 4.73 -12.67 4.24
N TRP A 53 5.66 -12.85 3.32
CA TRP A 53 6.96 -12.17 3.35
C TRP A 53 7.19 -11.33 2.10
N TYR A 54 8.12 -10.38 2.21
CA TYR A 54 8.62 -9.60 1.09
C TYR A 54 10.08 -9.20 1.33
N ASP A 55 10.95 -9.49 0.37
CA ASP A 55 12.35 -9.06 0.36
C ASP A 55 12.54 -7.85 -0.55
N TYR A 56 12.80 -6.71 0.07
CA TYR A 56 13.05 -5.45 -0.63
C TYR A 56 14.39 -5.41 -1.36
N GLY A 57 15.31 -6.32 -1.05
CA GLY A 57 16.62 -6.38 -1.70
C GLY A 57 16.57 -7.01 -3.09
N VAL A 58 15.59 -7.88 -3.34
CA VAL A 58 15.40 -8.57 -4.64
C VAL A 58 13.99 -8.40 -5.18
N THR A 59 13.15 -7.58 -4.53
CA THR A 59 11.77 -7.28 -4.93
C THR A 59 10.88 -8.51 -5.14
N ARG A 60 11.04 -9.51 -4.26
CA ARG A 60 10.28 -10.76 -4.28
C ARG A 60 9.53 -10.97 -2.98
N GLY A 61 8.43 -11.69 -3.04
CA GLY A 61 7.63 -12.02 -1.87
C GLY A 61 6.62 -13.12 -2.14
N GLY A 62 5.86 -13.49 -1.11
CA GLY A 62 4.85 -14.51 -1.22
C GLY A 62 4.48 -15.16 0.10
N ASP A 63 4.02 -16.39 0.05
CA ASP A 63 3.68 -17.24 1.18
C ASP A 63 4.86 -18.12 1.62
N ILE A 64 4.62 -19.07 2.52
CA ILE A 64 5.63 -19.98 3.05
C ILE A 64 6.26 -20.87 1.95
N PHE A 65 5.50 -21.25 0.90
CA PHE A 65 6.02 -22.06 -0.20
C PHE A 65 7.04 -21.25 -1.02
N ASN A 66 6.70 -20.01 -1.39
CA ASN A 66 7.62 -19.14 -2.09
C ASN A 66 8.91 -18.90 -1.28
N LEU A 67 8.79 -18.73 0.06
CA LEU A 67 9.95 -18.60 0.92
C LEU A 67 10.82 -19.87 0.92
N ALA A 68 10.20 -21.02 1.06
CA ALA A 68 10.89 -22.31 0.96
C ALA A 68 11.62 -22.46 -0.38
N GLY A 69 11.00 -22.00 -1.46
CA GLY A 69 11.59 -21.98 -2.80
C GLY A 69 12.88 -21.17 -2.87
N GLU A 70 12.95 -20.02 -2.20
CA GLU A 70 14.20 -19.22 -2.14
C GLU A 70 15.32 -19.99 -1.39
N PHE A 71 14.99 -20.74 -0.32
CA PHE A 71 15.96 -21.54 0.42
C PHE A 71 16.56 -22.68 -0.40
N ILE A 72 15.73 -23.37 -1.18
CA ILE A 72 16.16 -24.54 -1.98
C ILE A 72 16.46 -24.19 -3.44
N ASN A 73 16.36 -22.90 -3.80
CA ASN A 73 16.50 -22.39 -5.17
C ASN A 73 15.66 -23.20 -6.20
N SER A 74 14.36 -23.41 -5.87
CA SER A 74 13.44 -24.17 -6.71
C SER A 74 12.04 -23.56 -6.72
N ASN A 75 11.44 -23.48 -7.92
CA ASN A 75 10.05 -23.07 -8.10
C ASN A 75 9.07 -24.27 -8.10
N GLU A 76 9.58 -25.49 -7.90
CA GLU A 76 8.74 -26.68 -7.87
C GLU A 76 7.98 -26.81 -6.54
N PHE A 77 6.66 -26.75 -6.63
CA PHE A 77 5.77 -26.79 -5.47
C PHE A 77 5.98 -28.03 -4.58
N VAL A 78 6.19 -29.20 -5.19
CA VAL A 78 6.41 -30.47 -4.45
C VAL A 78 7.72 -30.41 -3.65
N ALA A 79 8.78 -29.85 -4.22
CA ALA A 79 10.07 -29.69 -3.55
C ALA A 79 9.96 -28.70 -2.37
N GLN A 80 9.24 -27.60 -2.57
CA GLN A 80 8.96 -26.59 -1.53
C GLN A 80 8.17 -27.21 -0.36
N ALA A 81 7.08 -27.92 -0.65
CA ALA A 81 6.26 -28.60 0.36
C ALA A 81 7.05 -29.66 1.13
N LYS A 82 7.90 -30.42 0.45
CA LYS A 82 8.78 -31.42 1.06
C LYS A 82 9.77 -30.75 2.02
N PHE A 83 10.44 -29.70 1.59
CA PHE A 83 11.40 -28.97 2.44
C PHE A 83 10.73 -28.40 3.71
N ILE A 84 9.55 -27.81 3.59
CA ILE A 84 8.79 -27.32 4.75
C ILE A 84 8.44 -28.47 5.69
N SER A 85 7.91 -29.59 5.15
CA SER A 85 7.52 -30.74 5.94
C SER A 85 8.71 -31.37 6.69
N GLU A 86 9.85 -31.50 6.05
CA GLU A 86 11.11 -31.99 6.64
C GLU A 86 11.61 -31.05 7.76
N THR A 87 11.58 -29.73 7.52
CA THR A 87 11.94 -28.71 8.50
C THR A 87 11.07 -28.78 9.75
N LEU A 88 9.77 -29.08 9.59
CA LEU A 88 8.80 -29.20 10.68
C LEU A 88 8.77 -30.60 11.34
N GLY A 89 9.69 -31.50 10.97
CA GLY A 89 9.76 -32.84 11.53
C GLY A 89 8.69 -33.82 11.01
N GLY A 90 8.11 -33.55 9.84
CA GLY A 90 7.17 -34.46 9.13
C GLY A 90 5.73 -34.45 9.65
N SER A 91 5.43 -33.79 10.76
CA SER A 91 4.08 -33.67 11.35
C SER A 91 3.73 -32.21 11.62
N PHE A 92 2.42 -31.90 11.59
CA PHE A 92 1.96 -30.55 11.90
C PHE A 92 2.17 -30.24 13.39
N PRO A 93 2.88 -29.17 13.73
CA PRO A 93 3.08 -28.80 15.13
C PRO A 93 1.75 -28.54 15.84
N THR A 94 1.60 -29.03 17.06
CA THR A 94 0.40 -28.82 17.89
C THR A 94 0.33 -27.40 18.46
N SER A 95 1.43 -26.65 18.44
CA SER A 95 1.50 -25.25 18.88
C SER A 95 2.60 -24.48 18.16
N PHE A 96 2.45 -23.17 18.08
CA PHE A 96 3.41 -22.23 17.53
C PHE A 96 3.83 -21.21 18.60
N PRO A 97 4.65 -21.59 19.58
CA PRO A 97 4.91 -20.78 20.77
C PRO A 97 5.63 -19.46 20.43
N HIS A 98 6.45 -19.44 19.39
CA HIS A 98 7.14 -18.24 18.97
C HIS A 98 6.18 -17.22 18.35
N TYR A 99 5.29 -17.68 17.46
CA TYR A 99 4.20 -16.86 16.89
C TYR A 99 3.27 -16.33 17.98
N GLN A 100 2.83 -17.19 18.93
CA GLN A 100 1.98 -16.76 20.03
C GLN A 100 2.64 -15.65 20.87
N ARG A 101 3.91 -15.81 21.24
CA ARG A 101 4.68 -14.78 21.96
C ARG A 101 4.82 -13.48 21.20
N ILE A 102 4.97 -13.54 19.86
CA ILE A 102 5.02 -12.36 18.99
C ILE A 102 3.62 -11.75 18.86
N ALA A 103 2.59 -12.56 18.67
CA ALA A 103 1.21 -12.11 18.59
C ALA A 103 0.75 -11.39 19.86
N GLU A 104 1.11 -11.93 21.05
CA GLU A 104 0.84 -11.27 22.34
C GLU A 104 1.56 -9.92 22.50
N LYS A 105 2.83 -9.83 22.04
CA LYS A 105 3.55 -8.57 21.98
C LYS A 105 2.92 -7.60 20.97
N ALA A 106 2.47 -8.09 19.82
CA ALA A 106 1.79 -7.29 18.79
C ALA A 106 0.41 -6.80 19.27
N VAL A 107 -0.33 -7.61 20.05
CA VAL A 107 -1.60 -7.19 20.66
C VAL A 107 -1.37 -6.08 21.69
N LYS A 108 -0.28 -6.11 22.44
CA LYS A 108 0.12 -4.99 23.34
C LYS A 108 0.54 -3.73 22.56
N VAL A 109 0.93 -3.86 21.27
CA VAL A 109 1.31 -2.75 20.37
C VAL A 109 0.15 -2.33 19.45
N LYS A 110 -0.97 -3.07 19.40
CA LYS A 110 -2.19 -2.75 18.61
C LYS A 110 -3.05 -1.61 19.18
N GLY A 111 -2.49 -0.69 19.96
CA GLY A 111 -3.03 0.66 20.00
C GLY A 111 -2.75 1.31 18.63
N ASN A 112 -3.76 1.93 18.02
CA ASN A 112 -3.55 2.80 16.86
C ASN A 112 -2.38 3.73 17.20
N PRO A 113 -1.23 3.69 16.47
CA PRO A 113 -0.09 4.53 16.80
C PRO A 113 -0.42 6.03 16.66
N PHE A 114 -1.55 6.31 16.01
CA PHE A 114 -2.12 7.65 15.89
C PHE A 114 -3.16 7.88 17.01
N SER A 115 -2.97 8.94 17.77
CA SER A 115 -3.93 9.44 18.77
C SER A 115 -4.11 10.93 18.64
N ASP A 116 -5.11 11.48 19.37
CA ASP A 116 -5.41 12.92 19.42
C ASP A 116 -5.54 13.54 18.02
N ILE A 117 -6.30 12.86 17.15
CA ILE A 117 -6.49 13.27 15.77
C ILE A 117 -7.46 14.45 15.74
N VAL A 118 -6.99 15.58 15.23
CA VAL A 118 -7.78 16.82 15.10
C VAL A 118 -7.72 17.29 13.65
N GLU A 119 -8.90 17.42 13.05
CA GLU A 119 -9.06 18.04 11.73
C GLU A 119 -9.17 19.56 11.87
N LYS A 120 -8.44 20.30 11.04
CA LYS A 120 -8.47 21.76 10.95
C LYS A 120 -8.46 22.22 9.50
N PRO A 121 -8.90 23.45 9.21
CA PRO A 121 -8.67 24.06 7.89
C PRO A 121 -7.18 24.07 7.55
N LEU A 122 -6.86 23.79 6.29
CA LEU A 122 -5.47 23.72 5.80
C LEU A 122 -4.80 25.10 5.79
N SER A 123 -4.20 25.47 6.91
CA SER A 123 -3.63 26.82 7.11
C SER A 123 -2.12 26.84 7.40
N HIS A 124 -1.54 25.74 7.86
CA HIS A 124 -0.14 25.70 8.29
C HIS A 124 0.82 26.04 7.14
N PRO A 125 1.73 27.01 7.29
CA PRO A 125 2.60 27.48 6.21
C PRO A 125 3.46 26.39 5.57
N ALA A 126 4.00 25.46 6.38
CA ALA A 126 4.82 24.37 5.87
C ALA A 126 4.02 23.38 4.99
N LEU A 127 2.73 23.13 5.30
CA LEU A 127 1.88 22.28 4.46
C LEU A 127 1.49 22.98 3.15
N ARG A 128 1.19 24.28 3.22
CA ARG A 128 0.96 25.09 2.03
C ARG A 128 2.20 25.16 1.13
N GLN A 129 3.38 25.28 1.73
CA GLN A 129 4.65 25.27 1.01
C GLN A 129 4.87 23.90 0.32
N TYR A 130 4.68 22.80 1.07
CA TYR A 130 4.77 21.44 0.53
C TYR A 130 3.84 21.24 -0.68
N LEU A 131 2.59 21.66 -0.60
CA LEU A 131 1.64 21.56 -1.72
C LEU A 131 2.04 22.39 -2.92
N ARG A 132 2.56 23.62 -2.70
CA ARG A 132 3.12 24.46 -3.80
C ARG A 132 4.30 23.79 -4.49
N GLU A 133 5.19 23.16 -3.72
CA GLU A 133 6.31 22.39 -4.28
C GLU A 133 5.83 21.20 -5.10
N ARG A 134 4.69 20.60 -4.72
CA ARG A 134 4.01 19.53 -5.47
C ARG A 134 3.13 20.05 -6.63
N GLY A 135 3.17 21.33 -6.91
CA GLY A 135 2.41 21.93 -8.02
C GLY A 135 0.93 22.19 -7.71
N ILE A 136 0.47 21.93 -6.49
CA ILE A 136 -0.94 22.09 -6.12
C ILE A 136 -1.18 23.49 -5.56
N SER A 137 -2.22 24.19 -6.05
CA SER A 137 -2.63 25.49 -5.54
C SER A 137 -3.31 25.36 -4.18
N ALA A 138 -3.23 26.42 -3.38
CA ALA A 138 -3.89 26.46 -2.07
C ALA A 138 -5.43 26.34 -2.21
N ASP A 139 -5.99 26.89 -3.28
CA ASP A 139 -7.42 26.84 -3.58
C ASP A 139 -7.88 25.40 -3.87
N VAL A 140 -7.19 24.68 -4.75
CA VAL A 140 -7.51 23.28 -5.04
C VAL A 140 -7.32 22.43 -3.78
N ALA A 141 -6.22 22.62 -3.06
CA ALA A 141 -5.95 21.83 -1.86
C ALA A 141 -7.03 22.04 -0.77
N SER A 142 -7.45 23.27 -0.51
CA SER A 142 -8.45 23.57 0.52
C SER A 142 -9.85 23.04 0.22
N ARG A 143 -10.14 22.71 -1.04
CA ARG A 143 -11.44 22.10 -1.45
C ARG A 143 -11.52 20.62 -1.14
N PHE A 144 -10.40 19.91 -1.10
CA PHE A 144 -10.34 18.45 -1.00
C PHE A 144 -9.55 17.94 0.19
N CYS A 145 -8.72 18.80 0.79
CA CYS A 145 -7.82 18.42 1.88
C CYS A 145 -8.04 19.30 3.10
N CYS A 146 -7.71 18.74 4.25
CA CYS A 146 -7.65 19.43 5.53
C CYS A 146 -6.22 19.38 6.10
N GLN A 147 -6.00 20.05 7.21
CA GLN A 147 -4.86 19.84 8.08
C GLN A 147 -5.26 18.82 9.14
N VAL A 148 -4.50 17.73 9.25
CA VAL A 148 -4.66 16.75 10.33
C VAL A 148 -3.51 16.92 11.30
N GLU A 149 -3.82 17.26 12.55
CA GLU A 149 -2.90 17.21 13.69
C GLU A 149 -3.12 15.89 14.41
N TYR A 150 -2.03 15.26 14.83
CA TYR A 150 -2.09 13.94 15.45
C TYR A 150 -0.87 13.69 16.34
N ARG A 151 -0.99 12.77 17.29
CA ARG A 151 0.17 12.18 17.94
C ARG A 151 0.50 10.84 17.29
N TYR A 152 1.78 10.62 17.09
CA TYR A 152 2.32 9.35 16.62
C TYR A 152 3.42 8.92 17.59
N ASN A 153 3.23 7.75 18.23
CA ASN A 153 4.12 7.29 19.29
C ASN A 153 4.39 8.37 20.36
N GLY A 154 3.34 9.08 20.78
CA GLY A 154 3.40 10.12 21.82
C GLY A 154 3.94 11.49 21.38
N LYS A 155 4.46 11.64 20.15
CA LYS A 155 4.95 12.91 19.61
C LYS A 155 3.89 13.58 18.73
N GLN A 156 3.81 14.91 18.80
CA GLN A 156 2.86 15.69 18.02
C GLN A 156 3.37 15.94 16.60
N PHE A 157 2.49 15.77 15.62
CA PHE A 157 2.75 15.97 14.20
C PHE A 157 1.57 16.65 13.52
N PHE A 158 1.79 17.11 12.30
CA PHE A 158 0.75 17.61 11.42
C PHE A 158 1.03 17.21 9.96
N ALA A 159 -0.02 17.04 9.19
CA ALA A 159 0.06 16.67 7.77
C ALA A 159 -1.12 17.23 6.97
N VAL A 160 -1.00 17.24 5.65
CA VAL A 160 -2.14 17.33 4.74
C VAL A 160 -2.92 16.05 4.88
N GLY A 161 -4.21 16.14 5.19
CA GLY A 161 -5.15 15.03 5.28
C GLY A 161 -6.09 15.03 4.08
N PHE A 162 -6.27 13.87 3.48
CA PHE A 162 -7.25 13.60 2.45
C PHE A 162 -8.20 12.52 2.99
N LYS A 163 -9.45 12.90 3.21
CA LYS A 163 -10.44 12.06 3.87
C LYS A 163 -10.92 10.95 2.95
N ASN A 164 -11.09 9.74 3.48
CA ASN A 164 -11.64 8.61 2.74
C ASN A 164 -13.10 8.34 3.11
N ASN A 165 -13.74 7.39 2.42
CA ASN A 165 -15.17 7.07 2.60
C ASN A 165 -15.50 6.46 3.97
N SER A 166 -14.51 5.99 4.72
CA SER A 166 -14.68 5.38 6.06
C SER A 166 -14.20 6.30 7.19
N ASP A 167 -14.16 7.62 6.97
CA ASP A 167 -13.72 8.64 7.93
C ASP A 167 -12.24 8.52 8.38
N GLY A 168 -11.43 7.74 7.67
CA GLY A 168 -9.97 7.75 7.80
C GLY A 168 -9.33 8.83 6.93
N TYR A 169 -8.03 9.02 7.08
CA TYR A 169 -7.28 10.00 6.31
C TYR A 169 -6.03 9.40 5.68
N GLU A 170 -5.82 9.61 4.39
CA GLU A 170 -4.48 9.57 3.84
C GLU A 170 -3.76 10.85 4.25
N ILE A 171 -2.61 10.72 4.89
CA ILE A 171 -1.86 11.86 5.40
C ILE A 171 -0.51 11.97 4.72
N ARG A 172 -0.11 13.20 4.40
CA ARG A 172 1.16 13.47 3.71
C ARG A 172 1.76 14.81 4.12
N ASN A 173 3.06 14.82 4.33
CA ASN A 173 3.88 16.02 4.40
C ASN A 173 5.22 15.75 3.72
N ARG A 174 6.17 16.69 3.79
CA ARG A 174 7.50 16.55 3.18
C ARG A 174 8.25 15.28 3.62
N PHE A 175 8.03 14.80 4.85
CA PHE A 175 8.83 13.77 5.51
C PHE A 175 8.08 12.45 5.70
N PHE A 176 6.76 12.45 5.53
CA PHE A 176 5.93 11.31 5.89
C PHE A 176 4.73 11.12 4.94
N LYS A 177 4.50 9.85 4.58
CA LYS A 177 3.28 9.37 3.93
C LYS A 177 2.69 8.26 4.80
N GLY A 178 1.42 8.34 5.14
CA GLY A 178 0.76 7.34 5.97
C GLY A 178 -0.75 7.41 5.87
N CYS A 179 -1.41 6.59 6.65
CA CYS A 179 -2.86 6.54 6.75
C CYS A 179 -3.27 6.52 8.22
N VAL A 180 -4.15 7.43 8.59
CA VAL A 180 -4.92 7.37 9.84
C VAL A 180 -6.14 6.50 9.56
N SER A 181 -6.20 5.34 10.24
CA SER A 181 -7.24 4.32 10.02
C SER A 181 -8.65 4.85 10.30
N PRO A 182 -9.65 4.26 9.63
CA PRO A 182 -9.59 3.11 8.72
C PRO A 182 -9.07 3.48 7.33
N LYS A 183 -8.41 2.52 6.64
CA LYS A 183 -7.93 2.71 5.27
C LYS A 183 -9.03 2.35 4.29
N ASP A 184 -9.36 3.31 3.41
CA ASP A 184 -10.40 3.12 2.40
C ASP A 184 -10.12 3.95 1.14
N ILE A 185 -10.96 3.74 0.12
CA ILE A 185 -11.03 4.58 -1.07
C ILE A 185 -11.66 5.94 -0.77
N THR A 186 -11.48 6.88 -1.68
CA THR A 186 -12.23 8.14 -1.67
C THR A 186 -13.01 8.29 -2.98
N LEU A 187 -14.33 8.44 -2.88
CA LEU A 187 -15.22 8.74 -4.00
C LEU A 187 -15.60 10.23 -3.98
N ILE A 188 -15.36 10.91 -5.07
CA ILE A 188 -15.80 12.29 -5.29
C ILE A 188 -16.82 12.24 -6.44
N GLY A 189 -18.09 12.06 -6.09
CA GLY A 189 -19.17 11.91 -7.04
C GLY A 189 -19.71 13.25 -7.57
N ARG A 190 -20.09 13.26 -8.84
CA ARG A 190 -20.76 14.35 -9.57
C ARG A 190 -22.01 13.87 -10.29
N ASN A 191 -22.43 12.62 -10.05
CA ASN A 191 -23.48 11.91 -10.77
C ASN A 191 -23.19 11.78 -12.28
N SER A 192 -21.93 11.56 -12.62
CA SER A 192 -21.50 11.30 -13.98
C SER A 192 -21.56 9.79 -14.28
N ASN A 193 -21.75 9.45 -15.56
CA ASN A 193 -21.56 8.09 -16.04
C ASN A 193 -20.11 7.79 -16.46
N VAL A 194 -19.21 8.73 -16.25
CA VAL A 194 -17.76 8.65 -16.50
C VAL A 194 -17.02 8.79 -15.18
N CYS A 195 -16.03 7.93 -14.96
CA CYS A 195 -15.21 7.94 -13.75
C CYS A 195 -13.71 8.02 -14.11
N HIS A 196 -12.96 8.76 -13.29
CA HIS A 196 -11.51 8.81 -13.31
C HIS A 196 -10.95 8.10 -12.06
N LEU A 197 -10.08 7.13 -12.27
CA LEU A 197 -9.48 6.30 -11.22
C LEU A 197 -8.01 6.67 -11.02
N TYR A 198 -7.62 6.97 -9.77
CA TYR A 198 -6.25 7.37 -9.38
C TYR A 198 -5.69 6.45 -8.31
N GLU A 199 -4.37 6.25 -8.30
CA GLU A 199 -3.73 5.50 -7.22
C GLU A 199 -3.68 6.29 -5.92
N GLY A 200 -3.29 7.56 -5.97
CA GLY A 200 -3.12 8.43 -4.81
C GLY A 200 -3.79 9.79 -4.94
N PHE A 201 -4.04 10.44 -3.79
CA PHE A 201 -4.71 11.74 -3.79
C PHE A 201 -3.88 12.87 -4.40
N MET A 202 -2.55 12.75 -4.46
CA MET A 202 -1.71 13.74 -5.11
C MET A 202 -1.94 13.74 -6.63
N ASP A 203 -2.19 12.58 -7.22
CA ASP A 203 -2.50 12.43 -8.64
C ASP A 203 -3.89 12.97 -8.96
N PHE A 204 -4.88 12.68 -8.09
CA PHE A 204 -6.20 13.31 -8.18
C PHE A 204 -6.11 14.84 -8.11
N LEU A 205 -5.37 15.42 -7.15
CA LEU A 205 -5.19 16.88 -7.06
C LEU A 205 -4.48 17.43 -8.30
N SER A 206 -3.54 16.68 -8.87
CA SER A 206 -2.86 17.04 -10.10
C SER A 206 -3.80 17.02 -11.30
N ALA A 207 -4.68 16.03 -11.39
CA ALA A 207 -5.74 15.99 -12.40
C ALA A 207 -6.65 17.22 -12.32
N VAL A 208 -7.07 17.60 -11.11
CA VAL A 208 -7.86 18.83 -10.89
C VAL A 208 -7.10 20.08 -11.35
N MET A 209 -5.79 20.17 -11.06
CA MET A 209 -4.93 21.28 -11.52
C MET A 209 -4.81 21.35 -13.04
N LEU A 210 -4.81 20.20 -13.72
CA LEU A 210 -4.72 20.06 -15.18
C LEU A 210 -6.09 20.17 -15.87
N GLY A 211 -7.20 20.21 -15.09
CA GLY A 211 -8.55 20.25 -15.65
C GLY A 211 -9.06 18.91 -16.17
N ILE A 212 -8.42 17.80 -15.81
CA ILE A 212 -8.80 16.44 -16.22
C ILE A 212 -10.05 16.02 -15.43
N GLY A 213 -11.05 15.44 -16.11
CA GLY A 213 -12.27 14.93 -15.51
C GLY A 213 -13.18 16.00 -14.89
N ARG A 214 -13.16 17.23 -15.43
CA ARG A 214 -13.95 18.34 -14.89
C ARG A 214 -15.46 18.08 -15.04
N GLY A 215 -16.14 17.92 -13.91
CA GLY A 215 -17.58 17.63 -13.89
C GLY A 215 -17.91 16.14 -13.91
N GLU A 216 -16.90 15.28 -13.86
CA GLU A 216 -17.03 13.83 -13.83
C GLU A 216 -16.74 13.27 -12.43
N ASP A 217 -16.97 11.98 -12.24
CA ASP A 217 -16.72 11.31 -10.98
C ASP A 217 -15.25 10.91 -10.87
N HIS A 218 -14.73 10.96 -9.64
CA HIS A 218 -13.36 10.55 -9.35
C HIS A 218 -13.32 9.53 -8.23
N ILE A 219 -12.53 8.48 -8.39
CA ILE A 219 -12.23 7.49 -7.37
C ILE A 219 -10.72 7.50 -7.11
N VAL A 220 -10.34 7.71 -5.86
CA VAL A 220 -8.95 7.59 -5.41
C VAL A 220 -8.81 6.31 -4.62
N LEU A 221 -7.97 5.40 -5.09
CA LEU A 221 -7.73 4.10 -4.43
C LEU A 221 -7.06 4.26 -3.07
N ASN A 222 -6.25 5.31 -2.90
CA ASN A 222 -5.38 5.52 -1.74
C ASN A 222 -4.33 4.39 -1.53
N SER A 223 -4.39 3.36 -2.34
CA SER A 223 -3.40 2.30 -2.54
C SER A 223 -3.97 1.30 -3.55
N VAL A 224 -3.16 0.72 -4.42
CA VAL A 224 -3.55 -0.40 -5.32
C VAL A 224 -4.19 -1.55 -4.54
N ALA A 225 -3.79 -1.79 -3.28
CA ALA A 225 -4.39 -2.82 -2.42
C ALA A 225 -5.91 -2.64 -2.17
N ASN A 226 -6.47 -1.46 -2.42
CA ASN A 226 -7.91 -1.20 -2.30
C ASN A 226 -8.68 -1.48 -3.61
N MET A 227 -8.02 -1.99 -4.67
CA MET A 227 -8.65 -2.24 -5.97
C MET A 227 -9.93 -3.08 -5.86
N GLN A 228 -9.93 -4.09 -5.01
CA GLN A 228 -11.11 -4.95 -4.83
C GLN A 228 -12.35 -4.19 -4.32
N LYS A 229 -12.16 -3.07 -3.63
CA LYS A 229 -13.26 -2.25 -3.07
C LYS A 229 -13.98 -1.42 -4.13
N VAL A 230 -13.37 -1.20 -5.30
CA VAL A 230 -13.96 -0.32 -6.33
C VAL A 230 -14.77 -1.07 -7.38
N HIS A 231 -14.63 -2.37 -7.50
CA HIS A 231 -15.28 -3.14 -8.56
C HIS A 231 -16.80 -2.91 -8.64
N HIS A 232 -17.49 -2.97 -7.51
CA HIS A 232 -18.93 -2.74 -7.46
C HIS A 232 -19.35 -1.30 -7.85
N LEU A 233 -18.46 -0.32 -7.66
CA LEU A 233 -18.68 1.06 -8.10
C LEU A 233 -18.45 1.18 -9.60
N LEU A 234 -17.36 0.56 -10.11
CA LEU A 234 -17.01 0.61 -11.51
C LEU A 234 -18.08 -0.03 -12.41
N ASP A 235 -18.85 -1.00 -11.92
CA ASP A 235 -19.94 -1.64 -12.66
C ASP A 235 -20.97 -0.59 -13.13
N GLY A 236 -21.21 0.47 -12.35
CA GLY A 236 -22.20 1.52 -12.63
C GLY A 236 -21.78 2.56 -13.67
N TYR A 237 -20.51 2.67 -14.03
CA TYR A 237 -20.03 3.67 -15.00
C TYR A 237 -20.06 3.14 -16.43
N ALA A 238 -20.31 4.01 -17.39
CA ALA A 238 -20.18 3.70 -18.81
C ALA A 238 -18.71 3.69 -19.26
N GLN A 239 -17.88 4.55 -18.66
CA GLN A 239 -16.47 4.70 -18.99
C GLN A 239 -15.62 4.94 -17.73
N VAL A 240 -14.43 4.36 -17.70
CA VAL A 240 -13.44 4.51 -16.62
C VAL A 240 -12.08 4.86 -17.21
N TYR A 241 -11.57 6.03 -16.86
CA TYR A 241 -10.22 6.47 -17.24
C TYR A 241 -9.24 6.18 -16.10
N CYS A 242 -8.26 5.32 -16.34
CA CYS A 242 -7.25 4.94 -15.36
C CYS A 242 -6.05 5.88 -15.41
N HIS A 243 -5.72 6.49 -14.27
CA HIS A 243 -4.54 7.33 -14.05
C HIS A 243 -3.71 6.71 -12.91
N LEU A 244 -3.21 5.50 -13.15
CA LEU A 244 -2.38 4.77 -12.19
C LEU A 244 -0.90 5.08 -12.42
N ASP A 245 -0.04 4.79 -11.42
CA ASP A 245 1.39 5.05 -11.53
C ASP A 245 2.01 4.25 -12.70
N ASN A 246 3.00 4.83 -13.39
CA ASN A 246 3.81 4.17 -14.41
C ASN A 246 4.88 3.29 -13.76
N ASP A 247 4.42 2.33 -12.95
CA ASP A 247 5.24 1.27 -12.38
C ASP A 247 4.54 -0.08 -12.52
N GLU A 248 5.25 -1.17 -12.25
CA GLU A 248 4.74 -2.54 -12.43
C GLU A 248 3.39 -2.77 -11.72
N ALA A 249 3.18 -2.16 -10.55
CA ALA A 249 1.95 -2.33 -9.79
C ALA A 249 0.76 -1.62 -10.45
N GLY A 250 0.96 -0.40 -10.93
CA GLY A 250 -0.06 0.38 -11.63
C GLY A 250 -0.39 -0.20 -12.99
N GLU A 251 0.61 -0.62 -13.76
CA GLU A 251 0.43 -1.27 -15.07
C GLU A 251 -0.36 -2.57 -14.92
N ASN A 252 0.02 -3.46 -13.99
CA ASN A 252 -0.69 -4.71 -13.73
C ASN A 252 -2.14 -4.47 -13.29
N ALA A 253 -2.37 -3.47 -12.45
CA ALA A 253 -3.71 -3.12 -12.00
C ALA A 253 -4.59 -2.62 -13.16
N CYS A 254 -4.04 -1.81 -14.07
CA CYS A 254 -4.75 -1.35 -15.27
C CYS A 254 -5.09 -2.52 -16.20
N VAL A 255 -4.15 -3.42 -16.44
CA VAL A 255 -4.36 -4.63 -17.25
C VAL A 255 -5.44 -5.54 -16.64
N GLU A 256 -5.47 -5.72 -15.31
CA GLU A 256 -6.53 -6.46 -14.63
C GLU A 256 -7.91 -5.84 -14.84
N LEU A 257 -8.00 -4.51 -14.72
CA LEU A 257 -9.25 -3.80 -14.97
C LEU A 257 -9.70 -3.95 -16.43
N GLN A 258 -8.80 -3.81 -17.40
CA GLN A 258 -9.11 -3.99 -18.82
C GLN A 258 -9.56 -5.44 -19.13
N LYS A 259 -8.93 -6.45 -18.54
CA LYS A 259 -9.37 -7.85 -18.67
C LYS A 259 -10.79 -8.05 -18.15
N ARG A 260 -11.17 -7.37 -17.07
CA ARG A 260 -12.48 -7.51 -16.44
C ARG A 260 -13.58 -6.73 -17.14
N TYR A 261 -13.28 -5.52 -17.60
CA TYR A 261 -14.25 -4.53 -18.05
C TYR A 261 -14.16 -4.20 -19.56
N GLY A 262 -13.16 -4.74 -20.27
CA GLY A 262 -12.98 -4.52 -21.70
C GLY A 262 -12.77 -3.05 -22.05
N ASP A 263 -13.37 -2.62 -23.15
CA ASP A 263 -13.25 -1.27 -23.73
C ASP A 263 -13.82 -0.14 -22.83
N LYS A 264 -14.53 -0.50 -21.77
CA LYS A 264 -14.99 0.43 -20.75
C LYS A 264 -13.83 1.10 -20.01
N VAL A 265 -12.68 0.41 -19.88
CA VAL A 265 -11.50 0.88 -19.15
C VAL A 265 -10.46 1.39 -20.14
N ILE A 266 -10.18 2.68 -20.07
CA ILE A 266 -9.17 3.33 -20.91
C ILE A 266 -7.97 3.70 -20.03
N ASP A 267 -6.79 3.24 -20.44
CA ASP A 267 -5.53 3.64 -19.81
C ASP A 267 -5.15 5.05 -20.25
N HIS A 268 -5.09 5.95 -19.30
CA HIS A 268 -4.66 7.34 -19.48
C HIS A 268 -3.23 7.61 -18.98
N SER A 269 -2.47 6.59 -18.63
CA SER A 269 -1.07 6.73 -18.21
C SER A 269 -0.18 7.32 -19.31
N HIS A 270 -0.59 7.18 -20.58
CA HIS A 270 0.08 7.79 -21.72
C HIS A 270 0.16 9.32 -21.65
N LEU A 271 -0.74 10.00 -20.91
CA LEU A 271 -0.73 11.45 -20.72
C LEU A 271 0.51 11.94 -19.96
N TYR A 272 1.14 11.07 -19.18
CA TYR A 272 2.34 11.35 -18.40
C TYR A 272 3.47 10.36 -18.68
N THR A 273 3.57 9.91 -19.93
CA THR A 273 4.70 9.07 -20.38
C THR A 273 6.03 9.73 -20.08
N GLY A 274 6.96 8.96 -19.50
CA GLY A 274 8.28 9.43 -19.06
C GLY A 274 8.31 10.01 -17.64
N TYR A 275 7.17 10.04 -16.95
CA TYR A 275 7.04 10.39 -15.54
C TYR A 275 6.44 9.22 -14.78
N LYS A 276 6.78 9.10 -13.49
CA LYS A 276 6.28 8.03 -12.66
C LYS A 276 4.77 8.13 -12.44
N ASP A 277 4.28 9.32 -12.17
CA ASP A 277 2.89 9.59 -11.83
C ASP A 277 2.43 10.95 -12.40
N LEU A 278 1.13 11.21 -12.33
CA LEU A 278 0.53 12.45 -12.81
C LEU A 278 1.01 13.69 -12.05
N ASN A 279 1.38 13.53 -10.78
CA ASN A 279 1.91 14.64 -10.01
C ASN A 279 3.34 15.01 -10.43
N GLU A 280 4.19 14.06 -10.74
CA GLU A 280 5.53 14.31 -11.26
C GLU A 280 5.45 15.04 -12.62
N TYR A 281 4.54 14.62 -13.49
CA TYR A 281 4.23 15.30 -14.74
C TYR A 281 3.81 16.76 -14.51
N LEU A 282 2.86 17.02 -13.61
CA LEU A 282 2.42 18.37 -13.26
C LEU A 282 3.58 19.24 -12.79
N MET A 283 4.44 18.71 -11.91
CA MET A 283 5.60 19.43 -11.35
C MET A 283 6.57 19.86 -12.45
N SER A 284 6.86 18.98 -13.41
CA SER A 284 7.80 19.26 -14.49
C SER A 284 7.31 20.35 -15.45
N HIS A 285 5.99 20.49 -15.64
CA HIS A 285 5.39 21.47 -16.55
C HIS A 285 5.17 22.84 -15.89
N LYS A 286 5.16 22.94 -14.57
CA LYS A 286 5.10 24.23 -13.85
C LYS A 286 6.42 24.99 -13.81
N THR A 287 7.54 24.31 -13.94
CA THR A 287 8.88 24.92 -13.90
C THR A 287 9.20 25.71 -15.17
N ARG A 288 8.32 25.69 -16.19
CA ARG A 288 8.51 26.36 -17.50
C ARG A 288 7.67 27.64 -17.68
N LYS A 289 6.99 28.13 -16.64
CA LYS A 289 6.30 29.44 -16.62
C LYS A 289 6.87 30.28 -15.47
#